data_aaf9cfb5d21455fdddb7d04f6995beec
#
_entry.id   aaf9cfb5d21455fdddb7d04f6995beec
#
_cell.length_a   1.000
_cell.length_b   1.000
_cell.length_c   1.000
_cell.angle_alpha   90.00
_cell.angle_beta   90.00
_cell.angle_gamma   90.00
#
_symmetry.space_group_name_H-M   'P 1'
#
loop_
_entity.id
_entity.type
_entity.pdbx_description
1 polymer ?
#
loop_
_entity_poly.entity_id
_entity_poly.type
_entity_poly.pdbx_seq_one_letter_code
_entity_poly.pdbx_strand_id
1 'polypeptide(L)'
;MIWGNHDIVKRSRQYLSYNLYYRRDPHTRARVPLLEGLESHEGLILRHRESNVRVFVVHGHQADFFNDQLWPVSCMLVRYVWRPLEILGIQDPISPAKNHKKRNRVESVLERWSRDNRQIVIAGHTHRPSLPERGMVPYANDGSCVHKECVTAIEISRGCMVLVRWCQQQRGRGPLVTVRQVIGGPLSLAELQMRIAQRTSSAGARMHRYSQ
;
A
#
# COMPACT_ATOMS: atom_id res chain seq x y z
N MET A 1 0.75 -11.90 -4.72
CA MET A 1 0.33 -10.92 -3.69
C MET A 1 1.56 -10.22 -3.10
N ILE A 2 1.38 -9.07 -2.42
CA ILE A 2 2.46 -8.44 -1.62
C ILE A 2 2.17 -8.73 -0.16
N TRP A 3 3.18 -9.20 0.59
CA TRP A 3 3.05 -9.41 2.03
C TRP A 3 3.46 -8.16 2.81
N GLY A 4 2.87 -7.96 3.99
CA GLY A 4 3.18 -6.87 4.91
C GLY A 4 3.71 -7.38 6.24
N ASN A 5 4.05 -6.46 7.14
CA ASN A 5 4.59 -6.78 8.47
C ASN A 5 3.60 -7.57 9.36
N HIS A 6 2.29 -7.39 9.19
CA HIS A 6 1.28 -8.14 9.93
C HIS A 6 1.02 -9.55 9.39
N ASP A 7 1.42 -9.82 8.15
CA ASP A 7 1.20 -11.09 7.49
C ASP A 7 2.48 -11.67 6.85
N ILE A 8 3.62 -11.37 7.45
CA ILE A 8 4.96 -11.79 7.01
C ILE A 8 5.09 -13.33 6.83
N VAL A 9 4.28 -14.11 7.54
CA VAL A 9 4.21 -15.57 7.37
C VAL A 9 3.80 -15.97 5.95
N LYS A 10 3.08 -15.09 5.25
CA LYS A 10 2.64 -15.30 3.86
C LYS A 10 3.78 -15.22 2.83
N ARG A 11 4.99 -14.82 3.22
CA ARG A 11 6.18 -14.95 2.37
C ARG A 11 6.57 -16.42 2.14
N SER A 12 6.13 -17.33 3.01
CA SER A 12 6.41 -18.76 2.90
C SER A 12 5.41 -19.40 1.90
N ARG A 13 5.96 -19.99 0.82
CA ARG A 13 5.18 -20.76 -0.15
C ARG A 13 4.44 -21.94 0.50
N GLN A 14 5.08 -22.58 1.50
CA GLN A 14 4.46 -23.65 2.25
C GLN A 14 3.25 -23.17 3.04
N TYR A 15 3.34 -22.01 3.68
CA TYR A 15 2.21 -21.40 4.38
C TYR A 15 1.06 -21.08 3.42
N LEU A 16 1.35 -20.53 2.23
CA LEU A 16 0.35 -20.21 1.21
C LEU A 16 -0.37 -21.47 0.72
N SER A 17 0.39 -22.51 0.38
CA SER A 17 -0.18 -23.76 -0.12
C SER A 17 -1.09 -24.45 0.90
N TYR A 18 -0.75 -24.39 2.16
CA TYR A 18 -1.53 -25.00 3.23
C TYR A 18 -2.77 -24.18 3.61
N ASN A 19 -2.65 -22.86 3.68
CA ASN A 19 -3.68 -22.00 4.27
C ASN A 19 -4.51 -21.22 3.24
N LEU A 20 -3.99 -20.96 2.04
CA LEU A 20 -4.63 -20.05 1.08
C LEU A 20 -4.96 -20.67 -0.25
N TYR A 21 -4.31 -21.75 -0.67
CA TYR A 21 -4.60 -22.34 -1.99
C TYR A 21 -5.98 -22.97 -2.04
N TYR A 22 -6.47 -23.50 -0.92
CA TYR A 22 -7.73 -24.20 -0.86
C TYR A 22 -8.55 -23.76 0.36
N ARG A 23 -9.85 -23.87 0.26
CA ARG A 23 -10.77 -23.78 1.40
C ARG A 23 -11.62 -25.02 1.51
N ARG A 24 -12.18 -25.29 2.67
CA ARG A 24 -13.24 -26.30 2.82
C ARG A 24 -14.59 -25.64 2.54
N ASP A 25 -15.34 -26.26 1.65
CA ASP A 25 -16.74 -25.90 1.44
C ASP A 25 -17.54 -26.13 2.74
N PRO A 26 -18.31 -25.15 3.24
CA PRO A 26 -19.02 -25.29 4.51
C PRO A 26 -20.11 -26.34 4.48
N HIS A 27 -20.70 -26.65 3.33
CA HIS A 27 -21.80 -27.61 3.18
C HIS A 27 -21.32 -29.02 2.86
N THR A 28 -20.46 -29.15 1.86
CA THR A 28 -20.00 -30.45 1.37
C THR A 28 -18.74 -30.96 2.07
N ARG A 29 -18.04 -30.09 2.84
CA ARG A 29 -16.72 -30.35 3.42
C ARG A 29 -15.63 -30.66 2.38
N ALA A 30 -15.94 -30.59 1.10
CA ALA A 30 -14.98 -30.78 0.03
C ALA A 30 -13.91 -29.70 0.04
N ARG A 31 -12.70 -30.05 -0.39
CA ARG A 31 -11.60 -29.11 -0.58
C ARG A 31 -11.77 -28.45 -1.96
N VAL A 32 -12.05 -27.15 -1.97
CA VAL A 32 -12.24 -26.39 -3.21
C VAL A 32 -11.11 -25.37 -3.37
N PRO A 33 -10.62 -25.12 -4.60
CA PRO A 33 -9.60 -24.12 -4.87
C PRO A 33 -10.06 -22.73 -4.40
N LEU A 34 -9.16 -21.97 -3.77
CA LEU A 34 -9.39 -20.58 -3.39
C LEU A 34 -8.42 -19.66 -4.14
N LEU A 35 -7.12 -19.80 -3.87
CA LEU A 35 -6.05 -19.01 -4.47
C LEU A 35 -4.89 -19.94 -4.88
N GLU A 36 -5.21 -21.04 -5.56
CA GLU A 36 -4.22 -22.02 -5.98
C GLU A 36 -3.14 -21.38 -6.87
N GLY A 37 -1.89 -21.67 -6.59
CA GLY A 37 -0.76 -21.12 -7.32
C GLY A 37 -0.43 -19.66 -6.99
N LEU A 38 -1.07 -19.06 -5.96
CA LEU A 38 -0.74 -17.70 -5.52
C LEU A 38 0.72 -17.61 -5.10
N GLU A 39 1.45 -16.69 -5.71
CA GLU A 39 2.81 -16.32 -5.31
C GLU A 39 2.80 -15.06 -4.44
N SER A 40 3.72 -15.00 -3.50
CA SER A 40 3.90 -13.87 -2.58
C SER A 40 5.25 -13.21 -2.79
N HIS A 41 5.24 -11.89 -2.88
CA HIS A 41 6.40 -11.05 -3.15
C HIS A 41 6.49 -9.92 -2.12
N GLU A 42 7.67 -9.37 -1.94
CA GLU A 42 7.89 -8.19 -1.10
C GLU A 42 7.43 -6.91 -1.80
N GLY A 43 7.59 -6.85 -3.11
CA GLY A 43 7.14 -5.78 -3.97
C GLY A 43 6.95 -6.26 -5.40
N LEU A 44 6.23 -5.50 -6.20
CA LEU A 44 5.95 -5.78 -7.60
C LEU A 44 6.24 -4.57 -8.45
N ILE A 45 6.71 -4.78 -9.68
CA ILE A 45 6.78 -3.75 -10.70
C ILE A 45 5.66 -4.02 -11.71
N LEU A 46 4.67 -3.15 -11.72
CA LEU A 46 3.63 -3.13 -12.74
C LEU A 46 4.14 -2.31 -13.92
N ARG A 47 4.03 -2.85 -15.12
CA ARG A 47 4.42 -2.16 -16.36
C ARG A 47 3.20 -1.95 -17.23
N HIS A 48 2.89 -0.70 -17.51
CA HIS A 48 1.84 -0.35 -18.46
C HIS A 48 2.31 -0.66 -19.89
N ARG A 49 1.57 -1.50 -20.63
CA ARG A 49 2.02 -2.06 -21.91
C ARG A 49 2.25 -0.99 -22.98
N GLU A 50 1.34 -0.03 -23.10
CA GLU A 50 1.35 0.97 -24.15
C GLU A 50 2.42 2.07 -23.91
N SER A 51 2.48 2.63 -22.71
CA SER A 51 3.39 3.73 -22.38
C SER A 51 4.72 3.28 -21.79
N ASN A 52 4.89 1.97 -21.54
CA ASN A 52 6.06 1.39 -20.89
C ASN A 52 6.38 1.96 -19.49
N VAL A 53 5.45 2.72 -18.91
CA VAL A 53 5.60 3.27 -17.57
C VAL A 53 5.62 2.15 -16.54
N ARG A 54 6.55 2.24 -15.61
CA ARG A 54 6.69 1.27 -14.51
C ARG A 54 6.22 1.90 -13.20
N VAL A 55 5.42 1.15 -12.46
CA VAL A 55 4.93 1.51 -11.13
C VAL A 55 5.42 0.47 -10.14
N PHE A 56 6.19 0.88 -9.15
CA PHE A 56 6.63 0.02 -8.06
C PHE A 56 5.56 -0.02 -6.99
N VAL A 57 5.11 -1.21 -6.65
CA VAL A 57 4.08 -1.45 -5.63
C VAL A 57 4.70 -2.24 -4.50
N VAL A 58 4.58 -1.72 -3.29
CA VAL A 58 5.19 -2.28 -2.07
C VAL A 58 4.24 -2.07 -0.89
N HIS A 59 4.35 -2.90 0.16
CA HIS A 59 3.52 -2.68 1.34
C HIS A 59 3.87 -1.37 2.07
N GLY A 60 5.16 -1.01 2.16
CA GLY A 60 5.62 0.22 2.79
C GLY A 60 6.21 0.05 4.20
N HIS A 61 6.09 -1.12 4.82
CA HIS A 61 6.70 -1.39 6.13
C HIS A 61 8.24 -1.36 6.10
N GLN A 62 8.82 -1.56 4.92
CA GLN A 62 10.27 -1.49 4.67
C GLN A 62 10.85 -0.10 5.01
N ALA A 63 10.04 0.94 4.98
CA ALA A 63 10.43 2.28 5.41
C ALA A 63 10.30 2.51 6.93
N ASP A 64 9.78 1.54 7.67
CA ASP A 64 9.63 1.56 9.11
C ASP A 64 10.58 0.57 9.77
N PHE A 65 11.71 1.07 10.28
CA PHE A 65 12.76 0.26 10.89
C PHE A 65 12.26 -0.75 11.94
N PHE A 66 11.30 -0.37 12.79
CA PHE A 66 10.76 -1.26 13.83
C PHE A 66 9.89 -2.38 13.25
N ASN A 67 9.17 -2.10 12.17
CA ASN A 67 8.30 -3.09 11.54
C ASN A 67 9.00 -3.92 10.46
N ASP A 68 10.16 -3.50 10.01
CA ASP A 68 10.98 -4.24 9.06
C ASP A 68 12.06 -5.07 9.75
N GLN A 69 13.01 -4.43 10.41
CA GLN A 69 14.18 -5.13 10.97
C GLN A 69 13.91 -5.76 12.34
N LEU A 70 13.06 -5.17 13.16
CA LEU A 70 12.70 -5.68 14.49
C LEU A 70 11.32 -6.34 14.52
N TRP A 71 10.82 -6.83 13.37
CA TRP A 71 9.50 -7.44 13.30
C TRP A 71 9.25 -8.59 14.29
N PRO A 72 10.22 -9.49 14.65
CA PRO A 72 9.95 -10.53 15.62
C PRO A 72 9.67 -9.97 17.01
N VAL A 73 10.40 -8.91 17.40
CA VAL A 73 10.21 -8.19 18.66
C VAL A 73 8.90 -7.45 18.65
N SER A 74 8.58 -6.76 17.54
CA SER A 74 7.29 -6.07 17.37
C SER A 74 6.09 -7.02 17.45
N CYS A 75 6.18 -8.19 16.80
CA CYS A 75 5.13 -9.22 16.88
C CYS A 75 4.94 -9.74 18.29
N MET A 76 6.03 -9.99 19.03
CA MET A 76 5.98 -10.43 20.41
C MET A 76 5.34 -9.36 21.31
N LEU A 77 5.75 -8.10 21.16
CA LEU A 77 5.18 -6.97 21.90
C LEU A 77 3.68 -6.79 21.59
N VAL A 78 3.28 -6.85 20.33
CA VAL A 78 1.87 -6.73 19.95
C VAL A 78 1.05 -7.88 20.55
N ARG A 79 1.55 -9.12 20.46
CA ARG A 79 0.81 -10.31 20.89
C ARG A 79 0.67 -10.41 22.40
N TYR A 80 1.73 -10.14 23.16
CA TYR A 80 1.80 -10.43 24.59
C TYR A 80 1.66 -9.19 25.49
N VAL A 81 1.90 -8.00 24.95
CA VAL A 81 1.84 -6.74 25.70
C VAL A 81 0.69 -5.87 25.22
N TRP A 82 0.68 -5.51 23.92
CA TRP A 82 -0.27 -4.51 23.42
C TRP A 82 -1.70 -5.04 23.28
N ARG A 83 -1.90 -6.27 22.80
CA ARG A 83 -3.24 -6.85 22.72
C ARG A 83 -3.97 -6.91 24.07
N PRO A 84 -3.37 -7.40 25.16
CA PRO A 84 -3.97 -7.31 26.48
C PRO A 84 -4.24 -5.87 26.92
N LEU A 85 -3.34 -4.94 26.66
CA LEU A 85 -3.49 -3.52 27.00
C LEU A 85 -4.57 -2.82 26.17
N GLU A 86 -4.72 -3.15 24.88
CA GLU A 86 -5.83 -2.65 24.05
C GLU A 86 -7.20 -3.11 24.55
N ILE A 87 -7.31 -4.33 25.08
CA ILE A 87 -8.53 -4.82 25.72
C ILE A 87 -8.87 -3.99 26.97
N LEU A 88 -7.85 -3.48 27.66
CA LEU A 88 -7.99 -2.58 28.81
C LEU A 88 -8.12 -1.08 28.40
N GLY A 89 -8.26 -0.79 27.09
CA GLY A 89 -8.47 0.56 26.58
C GLY A 89 -7.18 1.38 26.34
N ILE A 90 -6.00 0.79 26.52
CA ILE A 90 -4.72 1.46 26.28
C ILE A 90 -4.35 1.33 24.81
N GLN A 91 -4.15 2.45 24.11
CA GLN A 91 -3.81 2.47 22.68
C GLN A 91 -2.35 2.08 22.42
N ASP A 92 -2.11 1.28 21.36
CA ASP A 92 -0.78 0.94 20.88
C ASP A 92 -0.05 2.17 20.30
N PRO A 93 1.03 2.67 20.92
CA PRO A 93 1.81 3.81 20.43
C PRO A 93 2.76 3.44 19.27
N ILE A 94 2.95 2.16 18.97
CA ILE A 94 3.92 1.68 17.97
C ILE A 94 3.31 1.66 16.57
N SER A 95 1.98 1.62 16.45
CA SER A 95 1.29 1.56 15.15
C SER A 95 1.47 2.87 14.35
N PRO A 96 2.01 2.83 13.12
CA PRO A 96 2.11 4.01 12.25
C PRO A 96 0.76 4.62 11.92
N ALA A 97 -0.29 3.82 11.83
CA ALA A 97 -1.64 4.29 11.54
C ALA A 97 -2.20 5.24 12.60
N LYS A 98 -1.79 5.07 13.86
CA LYS A 98 -2.23 5.88 15.01
C LYS A 98 -1.25 7.02 15.36
N ASN A 99 0.03 6.93 14.97
CA ASN A 99 1.07 7.91 15.31
C ASN A 99 1.44 8.80 14.12
N HIS A 100 0.97 10.05 14.13
CA HIS A 100 1.20 11.03 13.06
C HIS A 100 2.68 11.28 12.73
N LYS A 101 3.56 11.38 13.74
CA LYS A 101 4.99 11.64 13.52
C LYS A 101 5.67 10.45 12.85
N LYS A 102 5.36 9.23 13.30
CA LYS A 102 5.90 8.00 12.74
C LYS A 102 5.42 7.80 11.29
N ARG A 103 4.13 8.02 11.05
CA ARG A 103 3.51 7.96 9.72
C ARG A 103 4.20 8.91 8.75
N ASN A 104 4.33 10.19 9.11
CA ASN A 104 4.99 11.19 8.26
C ASN A 104 6.44 10.81 7.96
N ARG A 105 7.15 10.20 8.92
CA ARG A 105 8.52 9.71 8.70
C ARG A 105 8.58 8.60 7.66
N VAL A 106 7.69 7.60 7.76
CA VAL A 106 7.60 6.49 6.80
C VAL A 106 7.28 7.02 5.40
N GLU A 107 6.26 7.87 5.27
CA GLU A 107 5.88 8.49 4.00
C GLU A 107 7.04 9.30 3.40
N SER A 108 7.74 10.11 4.20
CA SER A 108 8.92 10.89 3.75
C SER A 108 10.07 10.01 3.26
N VAL A 109 10.28 8.84 3.85
CA VAL A 109 11.29 7.86 3.37
C VAL A 109 10.88 7.31 2.01
N LEU A 110 9.63 6.90 1.84
CA LEU A 110 9.11 6.37 0.56
C LEU A 110 9.09 7.44 -0.54
N GLU A 111 8.71 8.68 -0.21
CA GLU A 111 8.77 9.81 -1.14
C GLU A 111 10.21 10.12 -1.58
N ARG A 112 11.15 10.11 -0.65
CA ARG A 112 12.58 10.30 -0.95
C ARG A 112 13.07 9.19 -1.86
N TRP A 113 12.77 7.95 -1.54
CA TRP A 113 13.15 6.80 -2.37
C TRP A 113 12.55 6.90 -3.78
N SER A 114 11.26 7.26 -3.90
CA SER A 114 10.57 7.49 -5.16
C SER A 114 11.27 8.56 -6.01
N ARG A 115 11.68 9.65 -5.36
CA ARG A 115 12.40 10.76 -6.00
C ARG A 115 13.78 10.34 -6.49
N ASP A 116 14.56 9.73 -5.60
CA ASP A 116 15.97 9.40 -5.84
C ASP A 116 16.10 8.30 -6.90
N ASN A 117 15.17 7.33 -6.91
CA ASN A 117 15.12 6.26 -7.89
C ASN A 117 14.28 6.59 -9.13
N ARG A 118 13.68 7.78 -9.21
CA ARG A 118 12.84 8.21 -10.35
C ARG A 118 11.75 7.21 -10.69
N GLN A 119 11.10 6.69 -9.68
CA GLN A 119 10.13 5.62 -9.81
C GLN A 119 8.78 6.04 -9.24
N ILE A 120 7.70 5.78 -9.98
CA ILE A 120 6.35 5.89 -9.41
C ILE A 120 6.20 4.81 -8.35
N VAL A 121 5.78 5.17 -7.14
CA VAL A 121 5.60 4.25 -6.01
C VAL A 121 4.16 4.27 -5.53
N ILE A 122 3.59 3.10 -5.35
CA ILE A 122 2.35 2.89 -4.61
C ILE A 122 2.68 2.07 -3.38
N ALA A 123 2.26 2.56 -2.21
CA ALA A 123 2.42 1.84 -0.95
C ALA A 123 1.15 1.94 -0.08
N GLY A 124 1.07 1.07 0.93
CA GLY A 124 0.06 1.08 1.98
C GLY A 124 0.66 1.44 3.35
N HIS A 125 0.43 0.59 4.34
CA HIS A 125 1.02 0.57 5.69
C HIS A 125 0.64 1.75 6.60
N THR A 126 0.61 2.98 6.12
CA THR A 126 0.27 4.16 6.92
C THR A 126 -1.23 4.41 7.02
N HIS A 127 -2.03 3.67 6.27
CA HIS A 127 -3.50 3.76 6.20
C HIS A 127 -4.01 5.17 5.85
N ARG A 128 -3.20 5.96 5.12
CA ARG A 128 -3.54 7.32 4.70
C ARG A 128 -3.66 7.39 3.18
N PRO A 129 -4.87 7.21 2.62
CA PRO A 129 -5.05 7.23 1.18
C PRO A 129 -4.64 8.58 0.60
N SER A 130 -3.76 8.58 -0.39
CA SER A 130 -3.28 9.79 -1.05
C SER A 130 -2.82 9.54 -2.48
N LEU A 131 -3.01 10.52 -3.35
CA LEU A 131 -2.38 10.60 -4.66
C LEU A 131 -1.41 11.78 -4.69
N PRO A 132 -0.35 11.72 -5.53
CA PRO A 132 0.58 12.83 -5.68
C PRO A 132 -0.11 14.05 -6.29
N GLU A 133 0.01 15.20 -5.62
CA GLU A 133 -0.43 16.47 -6.15
C GLU A 133 0.44 16.95 -7.32
N ARG A 134 -0.02 17.96 -8.07
CA ARG A 134 0.75 18.56 -9.16
C ARG A 134 2.09 19.08 -8.62
N GLY A 135 3.18 18.67 -9.27
CA GLY A 135 4.53 19.09 -8.89
C GLY A 135 5.14 18.34 -7.70
N MET A 136 4.42 17.43 -7.04
CA MET A 136 4.93 16.60 -5.96
C MET A 136 5.62 15.32 -6.46
N VAL A 137 6.25 14.61 -5.55
CA VAL A 137 6.90 13.31 -5.82
C VAL A 137 5.84 12.29 -6.22
N PRO A 138 6.09 11.41 -7.20
CA PRO A 138 5.12 10.42 -7.68
C PRO A 138 4.96 9.25 -6.70
N TYR A 139 4.65 9.54 -5.46
CA TYR A 139 4.30 8.62 -4.40
C TYR A 139 2.79 8.66 -4.16
N ALA A 140 2.18 7.51 -4.09
CA ALA A 140 0.77 7.34 -3.77
C ALA A 140 0.60 6.32 -2.64
N ASN A 141 -0.46 6.48 -1.86
CA ASN A 141 -0.84 5.53 -0.82
C ASN A 141 -2.26 5.01 -1.07
N ASP A 142 -2.44 3.69 -1.07
CA ASP A 142 -3.74 3.05 -1.33
C ASP A 142 -4.68 3.10 -0.11
N GLY A 143 -4.15 3.47 1.05
CA GLY A 143 -4.90 3.64 2.28
C GLY A 143 -5.07 2.35 3.06
N SER A 144 -6.30 1.87 3.23
CA SER A 144 -6.61 0.77 4.14
C SER A 144 -7.78 -0.09 3.66
N CYS A 145 -7.64 -1.41 3.84
CA CYS A 145 -8.70 -2.39 3.64
C CYS A 145 -9.26 -2.99 4.96
N VAL A 146 -8.84 -2.46 6.11
CA VAL A 146 -9.22 -3.00 7.43
C VAL A 146 -10.31 -2.21 8.15
N HIS A 147 -10.84 -1.15 7.55
CA HIS A 147 -11.98 -0.43 8.10
C HIS A 147 -13.28 -1.19 7.86
N LYS A 148 -14.16 -1.17 8.87
CA LYS A 148 -15.42 -1.96 8.86
C LYS A 148 -16.39 -1.54 7.77
N GLU A 149 -16.46 -0.26 7.46
CA GLU A 149 -17.49 0.30 6.58
C GLU A 149 -16.98 0.56 5.17
N CYS A 150 -15.71 0.91 5.03
CA CYS A 150 -15.13 1.31 3.76
C CYS A 150 -13.71 0.77 3.60
N VAL A 151 -13.36 0.45 2.37
CA VAL A 151 -11.98 0.18 1.95
C VAL A 151 -11.53 1.20 0.93
N THR A 152 -10.26 1.56 0.94
CA THR A 152 -9.67 2.42 -0.08
C THR A 152 -8.73 1.61 -0.97
N ALA A 153 -8.61 2.02 -2.23
CA ALA A 153 -7.74 1.37 -3.20
C ALA A 153 -7.31 2.34 -4.29
N ILE A 154 -6.20 2.02 -4.95
CA ILE A 154 -5.79 2.66 -6.19
C ILE A 154 -6.18 1.74 -7.35
N GLU A 155 -7.02 2.23 -8.22
CA GLU A 155 -7.38 1.57 -9.47
C GLU A 155 -6.52 2.12 -10.60
N ILE A 156 -5.93 1.23 -11.41
CA ILE A 156 -5.18 1.60 -12.60
C ILE A 156 -5.92 1.06 -13.82
N SER A 157 -6.38 1.96 -14.67
CA SER A 157 -7.08 1.62 -15.90
C SER A 157 -6.77 2.63 -17.00
N ARG A 158 -6.60 2.15 -18.22
CA ARG A 158 -6.35 3.00 -19.41
C ARG A 158 -5.22 4.02 -19.20
N GLY A 159 -4.14 3.60 -18.54
CA GLY A 159 -2.98 4.46 -18.25
C GLY A 159 -3.21 5.56 -17.22
N CYS A 160 -4.30 5.52 -16.46
CA CYS A 160 -4.60 6.46 -15.39
C CYS A 160 -4.72 5.76 -14.04
N MET A 161 -4.30 6.45 -12.97
CA MET A 161 -4.55 6.07 -11.57
C MET A 161 -5.71 6.86 -11.00
N VAL A 162 -6.58 6.18 -10.25
CA VAL A 162 -7.71 6.77 -9.53
C VAL A 162 -7.70 6.23 -8.11
N LEU A 163 -7.77 7.10 -7.12
CA LEU A 163 -7.97 6.72 -5.73
C LEU A 163 -9.46 6.62 -5.47
N VAL A 164 -9.88 5.45 -5.01
CA VAL A 164 -11.29 5.15 -4.78
C VAL A 164 -11.54 4.72 -3.36
N ARG A 165 -12.79 4.88 -2.95
CA ARG A 165 -13.33 4.34 -1.71
C ARG A 165 -14.54 3.47 -2.04
N TRP A 166 -14.54 2.25 -1.53
CA TRP A 166 -15.66 1.33 -1.62
C TRP A 166 -16.30 1.20 -0.26
N CYS A 167 -17.59 1.55 -0.14
CA CYS A 167 -18.33 1.52 1.11
C CYS A 167 -19.59 0.69 0.98
N GLN A 168 -19.99 0.06 2.07
CA GLN A 168 -21.33 -0.51 2.20
C GLN A 168 -22.27 0.57 2.71
N GLN A 169 -23.35 0.82 1.98
CA GLN A 169 -24.37 1.80 2.34
C GLN A 169 -25.75 1.16 2.33
N GLN A 170 -26.54 1.48 3.34
CA GLN A 170 -27.95 1.10 3.38
C GLN A 170 -28.82 2.32 2.98
N ARG A 171 -29.62 2.15 1.94
CA ARG A 171 -30.60 3.19 1.56
C ARG A 171 -31.94 2.90 2.20
N GLY A 172 -32.29 3.65 3.23
CA GLY A 172 -33.53 3.46 3.99
C GLY A 172 -33.57 2.08 4.64
N ARG A 173 -34.68 1.35 4.46
CA ARG A 173 -34.87 -0.05 4.96
C ARG A 173 -34.46 -1.10 3.91
N GLY A 174 -33.81 -0.70 2.82
CA GLY A 174 -33.36 -1.59 1.73
C GLY A 174 -32.12 -2.40 2.10
N PRO A 175 -31.66 -3.27 1.18
CA PRO A 175 -30.44 -4.06 1.37
C PRO A 175 -29.21 -3.16 1.38
N LEU A 176 -28.12 -3.67 1.99
CA LEU A 176 -26.80 -3.07 1.89
C LEU A 176 -26.32 -3.14 0.43
N VAL A 177 -25.87 -2.02 -0.10
CA VAL A 177 -25.30 -1.91 -1.45
C VAL A 177 -23.85 -1.44 -1.34
N THR A 178 -22.98 -1.98 -2.18
CA THR A 178 -21.60 -1.53 -2.28
C THR A 178 -21.52 -0.34 -3.22
N VAL A 179 -21.02 0.79 -2.73
CA VAL A 179 -20.90 2.04 -3.47
C VAL A 179 -19.42 2.36 -3.69
N ARG A 180 -19.08 2.64 -4.95
CA ARG A 180 -17.76 3.14 -5.35
C ARG A 180 -17.77 4.66 -5.40
N GLN A 181 -16.83 5.31 -4.72
CA GLN A 181 -16.63 6.75 -4.73
C GLN A 181 -15.20 7.05 -5.21
N VAL A 182 -15.05 7.98 -6.15
CA VAL A 182 -13.76 8.55 -6.52
C VAL A 182 -13.41 9.63 -5.50
N ILE A 183 -12.25 9.48 -4.84
CA ILE A 183 -11.77 10.42 -3.83
C ILE A 183 -10.49 11.14 -4.27
N GLY A 184 -9.89 10.76 -5.41
CA GLY A 184 -8.75 11.45 -6.02
C GLY A 184 -8.47 10.97 -7.45
N GLY A 185 -7.86 11.83 -8.25
CA GLY A 185 -7.56 11.55 -9.66
C GLY A 185 -8.68 11.94 -10.63
N PRO A 186 -8.63 11.51 -11.91
CA PRO A 186 -7.61 10.62 -12.48
C PRO A 186 -6.25 11.30 -12.68
N LEU A 187 -5.16 10.54 -12.53
CA LEU A 187 -3.80 10.95 -12.81
C LEU A 187 -3.20 10.07 -13.92
N SER A 188 -2.71 10.68 -14.98
CA SER A 188 -2.04 9.96 -16.07
C SER A 188 -0.67 9.42 -15.61
N LEU A 189 -0.43 8.13 -15.83
CA LEU A 189 0.87 7.51 -15.60
C LEU A 189 1.96 8.12 -16.47
N ALA A 190 1.65 8.44 -17.73
CA ALA A 190 2.57 9.09 -18.66
C ALA A 190 2.96 10.50 -18.17
N GLU A 191 1.99 11.27 -17.67
CA GLU A 191 2.26 12.59 -17.10
C GLU A 191 3.14 12.50 -15.85
N LEU A 192 2.88 11.55 -14.96
CA LEU A 192 3.74 11.31 -13.80
C LEU A 192 5.18 10.95 -14.20
N GLN A 193 5.35 10.11 -15.22
CA GLN A 193 6.66 9.74 -15.73
C GLN A 193 7.40 10.93 -16.36
N MET A 194 6.71 11.78 -17.12
CA MET A 194 7.30 13.01 -17.67
C MET A 194 7.74 13.97 -16.57
N ARG A 195 6.99 14.12 -15.51
CA ARG A 195 7.36 14.96 -14.34
C ARG A 195 8.65 14.47 -13.66
N ILE A 196 8.82 13.13 -13.58
CA ILE A 196 10.07 12.53 -13.06
C ILE A 196 11.25 12.91 -13.96
N ALA A 197 11.09 12.83 -15.28
CA ALA A 197 12.14 13.14 -16.26
C ALA A 197 12.52 14.62 -16.28
N GLN A 198 11.55 15.54 -16.23
CA GLN A 198 11.78 17.00 -16.27
C GLN A 198 12.54 17.56 -15.08
N ARG A 199 12.33 17.02 -13.89
CA ARG A 199 13.09 17.42 -12.69
C ARG A 199 14.58 17.13 -12.79
N THR A 200 14.98 16.25 -13.68
CA THR A 200 16.37 15.88 -13.89
C THR A 200 17.13 16.94 -14.69
N SER A 201 16.50 17.52 -15.71
CA SER A 201 17.13 18.56 -16.54
C SER A 201 17.33 19.87 -15.74
N SER A 202 16.42 20.18 -14.83
CA SER A 202 16.55 21.38 -13.99
C SER A 202 17.59 21.25 -12.85
N ALA A 203 17.81 20.04 -12.32
CA ALA A 203 18.86 19.80 -11.33
C ALA A 203 20.26 19.79 -11.94
N GLY A 204 20.42 19.19 -13.14
CA GLY A 204 21.68 19.23 -13.89
C GLY A 204 22.07 20.64 -14.35
N ALA A 205 21.09 21.45 -14.76
CA ALA A 205 21.32 22.84 -15.15
C ALA A 205 21.75 23.77 -13.97
N ARG A 206 21.38 23.43 -12.74
CA ARG A 206 21.85 24.17 -11.54
C ARG A 206 23.28 23.81 -11.16
N MET A 207 23.70 22.56 -11.30
CA MET A 207 25.09 22.16 -11.01
C MET A 207 26.10 22.80 -11.99
N HIS A 208 25.73 22.99 -13.25
CA HIS A 208 26.62 23.64 -14.23
C HIS A 208 26.81 25.16 -14.02
N ARG A 209 25.94 25.84 -13.25
CA ARG A 209 26.08 27.28 -12.95
C ARG A 209 26.98 27.59 -11.74
N TYR A 210 27.39 26.59 -10.99
CA TYR A 210 28.31 26.76 -9.85
C TYR A 210 29.73 26.26 -10.14
N SER A 211 30.01 25.86 -11.39
CA SER A 211 31.34 25.38 -11.85
C SER A 211 32.01 26.32 -12.85
N GLN A 212 31.60 27.60 -12.92
CA GLN A 212 32.28 28.64 -13.67
C GLN A 212 32.71 29.78 -12.76
#